data_276d7879d4397bc39f681666bd772354
#
_entry.id   276d7879d4397bc39f681666bd772354
#
_cell.length_a   1.000
_cell.length_b   1.000
_cell.length_c   1.000
_cell.angle_alpha   90.00
_cell.angle_beta   90.00
_cell.angle_gamma   90.00
#
_symmetry.space_group_name_H-M   'P 1'
#
loop_
_entity.id
_entity.type
_entity.pdbx_description
1 polymer ?
#
loop_
_entity_poly.entity_id
_entity_poly.type
_entity_poly.pdbx_seq_one_letter_code
_entity_poly.pdbx_strand_id
1 'polypeptide(L)'
;MIRPSTVLLGAAALLQACSPSPLKPVTAPRAAPYRAGPLPIGVWGVGPIRRASYFEAPRIQELFPLAQVSEGTVRVADDETMAAITVTQDGVEMLEIDDGTGNAPGTTDPMIGAVRALGGPVQGPQGERIGLKWSDAHFDLTECDLGAQRDRNTVFCARPGEGAVTYQFAVPGWDSEEIPPDALLRKVAYVKAIVWTPPA
;
A
#
# COMPACT_ATOMS: atom_id res chain seq x y z
N MET A 1 71.52 4.41 -60.65
CA MET A 1 70.31 3.68 -60.19
C MET A 1 70.16 3.98 -58.71
N ILE A 2 69.27 4.90 -58.38
CA ILE A 2 69.03 5.38 -57.02
C ILE A 2 67.62 4.93 -56.63
N ARG A 3 67.49 4.11 -55.55
CA ARG A 3 66.23 3.67 -54.99
C ARG A 3 65.79 4.65 -53.86
N PRO A 4 64.60 5.15 -53.84
CA PRO A 4 64.11 5.89 -52.69
C PRO A 4 63.54 4.94 -51.64
N SER A 5 63.94 5.19 -50.39
CA SER A 5 63.40 4.54 -49.20
C SER A 5 62.15 5.27 -48.73
N THR A 6 61.05 4.52 -48.64
CA THR A 6 59.76 5.01 -48.12
C THR A 6 59.74 4.84 -46.60
N VAL A 7 59.66 5.97 -45.85
CA VAL A 7 59.47 5.97 -44.40
C VAL A 7 57.97 5.94 -44.11
N LEU A 8 57.47 4.86 -43.47
CA LEU A 8 56.13 4.75 -42.95
C LEU A 8 56.09 5.36 -41.54
N LEU A 9 55.42 6.51 -41.38
CA LEU A 9 55.02 7.02 -40.06
C LEU A 9 53.78 6.29 -39.59
N GLY A 10 53.91 5.49 -38.52
CA GLY A 10 52.79 4.88 -37.80
C GLY A 10 52.19 5.90 -36.85
N ALA A 11 50.92 6.28 -37.08
CA ALA A 11 50.11 7.06 -36.15
C ALA A 11 49.52 6.13 -35.06
N ALA A 12 50.03 6.21 -33.84
CA ALA A 12 49.47 5.54 -32.68
C ALA A 12 48.22 6.32 -32.17
N ALA A 13 47.04 5.79 -32.44
CA ALA A 13 45.81 6.33 -31.88
C ALA A 13 45.63 5.88 -30.41
N LEU A 14 45.75 6.84 -29.47
CA LEU A 14 45.47 6.69 -28.06
C LEU A 14 43.94 6.60 -27.86
N LEU A 15 43.41 5.39 -27.71
CA LEU A 15 42.05 5.14 -27.27
C LEU A 15 41.98 5.42 -25.76
N GLN A 16 41.53 6.63 -25.37
CA GLN A 16 41.16 6.94 -24.00
C GLN A 16 39.86 6.21 -23.68
N ALA A 17 39.96 5.11 -22.94
CA ALA A 17 38.81 4.42 -22.36
C ALA A 17 38.16 5.33 -21.29
N CYS A 18 37.01 5.94 -21.61
CA CYS A 18 36.15 6.58 -20.61
C CYS A 18 35.58 5.46 -19.71
N SER A 19 36.17 5.25 -18.56
CA SER A 19 35.59 4.39 -17.52
C SER A 19 34.33 5.07 -16.99
N PRO A 20 33.14 4.45 -17.06
CA PRO A 20 31.95 5.01 -16.45
C PRO A 20 32.17 5.07 -14.92
N SER A 21 32.03 6.25 -14.35
CA SER A 21 32.05 6.41 -12.89
C SER A 21 30.92 5.57 -12.28
N PRO A 22 31.20 4.81 -11.21
CA PRO A 22 30.16 4.05 -10.53
C PRO A 22 29.08 5.02 -10.02
N LEU A 23 27.85 4.84 -10.51
CA LEU A 23 26.70 5.60 -10.03
C LEU A 23 26.56 5.32 -8.53
N LYS A 24 26.66 6.36 -7.71
CA LYS A 24 26.32 6.24 -6.28
C LYS A 24 24.87 5.76 -6.18
N PRO A 25 24.56 4.72 -5.37
CA PRO A 25 23.20 4.30 -5.17
C PRO A 25 22.39 5.51 -4.66
N VAL A 26 21.39 5.92 -5.43
CA VAL A 26 20.43 6.93 -5.01
C VAL A 26 19.56 6.27 -3.97
N THR A 27 19.87 6.46 -2.70
CA THR A 27 19.00 6.06 -1.61
C THR A 27 17.72 6.85 -1.74
N ALA A 28 16.59 6.18 -1.99
CA ALA A 28 15.29 6.83 -2.02
C ALA A 28 15.10 7.63 -0.71
N PRO A 29 14.64 8.88 -0.78
CA PRO A 29 14.45 9.70 0.40
C PRO A 29 13.50 8.97 1.37
N ARG A 30 13.94 8.78 2.61
CA ARG A 30 13.12 8.18 3.67
C ARG A 30 11.88 9.04 3.85
N ALA A 31 10.69 8.43 3.83
CA ALA A 31 9.45 9.17 4.06
C ALA A 31 9.49 9.83 5.44
N ALA A 32 9.03 11.09 5.50
CA ALA A 32 8.94 11.80 6.79
C ALA A 32 7.92 11.11 7.71
N PRO A 33 8.20 10.98 9.02
CA PRO A 33 7.25 10.43 9.97
C PRO A 33 5.94 11.22 9.99
N TYR A 34 4.82 10.51 10.10
CA TYR A 34 3.51 11.12 10.26
C TYR A 34 3.35 11.66 11.69
N ARG A 35 2.83 12.87 11.80
CA ARG A 35 2.58 13.51 13.10
C ARG A 35 1.13 13.93 13.27
N ALA A 36 0.56 14.62 12.29
CA ALA A 36 -0.81 15.14 12.33
C ALA A 36 -1.29 15.54 10.94
N GLY A 37 -2.59 15.82 10.81
CA GLY A 37 -3.23 16.23 9.59
C GLY A 37 -3.76 15.06 8.78
N PRO A 38 -4.15 15.26 7.53
CA PRO A 38 -4.61 14.18 6.65
C PRO A 38 -3.55 13.10 6.48
N LEU A 39 -3.95 11.83 6.62
CA LEU A 39 -3.11 10.65 6.34
C LEU A 39 -3.50 10.10 4.96
N PRO A 40 -2.79 10.44 3.90
CA PRO A 40 -3.17 10.07 2.55
C PRO A 40 -2.92 8.57 2.30
N ILE A 41 -3.88 7.92 1.65
CA ILE A 41 -3.71 6.62 0.99
C ILE A 41 -3.63 6.86 -0.50
N GLY A 42 -2.73 6.16 -1.18
CA GLY A 42 -2.61 6.19 -2.63
C GLY A 42 -1.84 4.99 -3.15
N VAL A 43 -1.63 4.92 -4.45
CA VAL A 43 -0.95 3.80 -5.13
C VAL A 43 0.42 3.48 -4.51
N TRP A 44 1.12 4.48 -3.98
CA TRP A 44 2.47 4.35 -3.45
C TRP A 44 2.56 4.01 -1.96
N GLY A 45 1.43 4.01 -1.23
CA GLY A 45 1.44 3.70 0.20
C GLY A 45 0.40 4.45 1.02
N VAL A 46 0.56 4.37 2.34
CA VAL A 46 -0.31 4.99 3.35
C VAL A 46 0.53 5.92 4.23
N GLY A 47 0.34 7.22 4.10
CA GLY A 47 1.15 8.20 4.81
C GLY A 47 2.65 7.95 4.60
N PRO A 48 3.43 7.63 5.66
CA PRO A 48 4.86 7.31 5.54
C PRO A 48 5.15 5.85 5.12
N ILE A 49 4.16 4.94 5.19
CA ILE A 49 4.32 3.54 4.81
C ILE A 49 4.46 3.42 3.30
N ARG A 50 5.41 2.62 2.86
CA ARG A 50 5.71 2.33 1.45
C ARG A 50 5.86 0.81 1.24
N ARG A 51 5.91 0.36 -0.02
CA ARG A 51 6.18 -1.04 -0.39
C ARG A 51 7.42 -1.61 0.31
N ALA A 52 8.48 -0.81 0.46
CA ALA A 52 9.73 -1.21 1.11
C ALA A 52 9.72 -1.07 2.64
N SER A 53 8.56 -0.85 3.26
CA SER A 53 8.44 -0.83 4.71
C SER A 53 8.39 -2.24 5.27
N TYR A 54 9.10 -2.47 6.38
CA TYR A 54 9.12 -3.76 7.07
C TYR A 54 7.91 -3.91 7.99
N PHE A 55 7.43 -5.13 8.10
CA PHE A 55 6.39 -5.53 9.07
C PHE A 55 7.03 -5.77 10.44
N GLU A 56 7.39 -4.69 11.12
CA GLU A 56 8.01 -4.68 12.44
C GLU A 56 7.47 -3.51 13.26
N ALA A 57 6.90 -3.77 14.45
CA ALA A 57 6.29 -2.73 15.25
C ALA A 57 7.26 -1.58 15.60
N PRO A 58 8.54 -1.80 15.96
CA PRO A 58 9.48 -0.71 16.19
C PRO A 58 9.69 0.18 14.94
N ARG A 59 9.72 -0.40 13.74
CA ARG A 59 9.84 0.35 12.49
C ARG A 59 8.59 1.17 12.20
N ILE A 60 7.41 0.59 12.45
CA ILE A 60 6.14 1.32 12.31
C ILE A 60 6.05 2.43 13.35
N GLN A 61 6.50 2.21 14.59
CA GLN A 61 6.54 3.24 15.62
C GLN A 61 7.41 4.45 15.23
N GLU A 62 8.53 4.23 14.54
CA GLU A 62 9.35 5.32 13.99
C GLU A 62 8.59 6.16 12.94
N LEU A 63 7.70 5.53 12.17
CA LEU A 63 6.87 6.19 11.17
C LEU A 63 5.68 6.96 11.79
N PHE A 64 5.20 6.53 12.96
CA PHE A 64 4.06 7.11 13.68
C PHE A 64 4.44 7.47 15.14
N PRO A 65 5.33 8.44 15.35
CA PRO A 65 5.92 8.68 16.68
C PRO A 65 4.93 9.18 17.73
N LEU A 66 3.75 9.66 17.35
CA LEU A 66 2.69 10.13 18.27
C LEU A 66 1.56 9.12 18.45
N ALA A 67 1.60 7.98 17.75
CA ALA A 67 0.63 6.91 17.89
C ALA A 67 1.15 5.82 18.82
N GLN A 68 0.26 5.00 19.34
CA GLN A 68 0.56 3.74 19.98
C GLN A 68 0.59 2.65 18.91
N VAL A 69 1.68 1.91 18.81
CA VAL A 69 1.84 0.78 17.90
C VAL A 69 1.90 -0.49 18.72
N SER A 70 1.09 -1.49 18.38
CA SER A 70 1.01 -2.77 19.07
C SER A 70 0.96 -3.93 18.08
N GLU A 71 1.64 -5.02 18.45
CA GLU A 71 1.57 -6.29 17.76
C GLU A 71 0.40 -7.13 18.26
N GLY A 72 -0.21 -7.91 17.38
CA GLY A 72 -1.32 -8.79 17.71
C GLY A 72 -1.63 -9.75 16.56
N THR A 73 -2.82 -10.27 16.58
CA THR A 73 -3.37 -11.10 15.50
C THR A 73 -4.76 -10.63 15.12
N VAL A 74 -5.11 -10.74 13.86
CA VAL A 74 -6.45 -10.50 13.35
C VAL A 74 -7.04 -11.80 12.81
N ARG A 75 -8.34 -11.99 13.01
CA ARG A 75 -9.06 -13.12 12.42
C ARG A 75 -9.25 -12.85 10.93
N VAL A 76 -8.88 -13.79 10.09
CA VAL A 76 -9.06 -13.71 8.63
C VAL A 76 -10.10 -14.68 8.12
N ALA A 77 -10.31 -15.80 8.81
CA ALA A 77 -11.38 -16.76 8.58
C ALA A 77 -11.89 -17.31 9.92
N ASP A 78 -12.82 -18.27 9.91
CA ASP A 78 -13.46 -18.78 11.12
C ASP A 78 -12.45 -19.34 12.14
N ASP A 79 -11.43 -20.08 11.67
CA ASP A 79 -10.38 -20.69 12.50
C ASP A 79 -8.97 -20.22 12.13
N GLU A 80 -8.85 -19.14 11.33
CA GLU A 80 -7.57 -18.63 10.86
C GLU A 80 -7.31 -17.23 11.36
N THR A 81 -6.09 -17.02 11.89
CA THR A 81 -5.60 -15.71 12.30
C THR A 81 -4.30 -15.39 11.60
N MET A 82 -4.05 -14.12 11.36
CA MET A 82 -2.83 -13.59 10.76
C MET A 82 -2.19 -12.58 11.71
N ALA A 83 -0.86 -12.50 11.69
CA ALA A 83 -0.14 -11.47 12.44
C ALA A 83 -0.55 -10.07 11.96
N ALA A 84 -0.72 -9.16 12.89
CA ALA A 84 -1.08 -7.79 12.59
C ALA A 84 -0.38 -6.80 13.51
N ILE A 85 -0.12 -5.61 12.99
CA ILE A 85 0.33 -4.45 13.75
C ILE A 85 -0.78 -3.40 13.68
N THR A 86 -1.22 -2.94 14.86
CA THR A 86 -2.24 -1.90 14.99
C THR A 86 -1.60 -0.56 15.32
N VAL A 87 -2.04 0.50 14.64
CA VAL A 87 -1.64 1.88 14.90
C VAL A 87 -2.83 2.65 15.44
N THR A 88 -2.76 3.06 16.70
CA THR A 88 -3.82 3.79 17.41
C THR A 88 -3.33 5.18 17.81
N GLN A 89 -4.09 6.21 17.48
CA GLN A 89 -3.80 7.58 17.91
C GLN A 89 -5.05 8.21 18.51
N ASP A 90 -4.89 8.89 19.64
CA ASP A 90 -5.99 9.55 20.37
C ASP A 90 -7.18 8.59 20.68
N GLY A 91 -6.87 7.31 20.93
CA GLY A 91 -7.84 6.26 21.20
C GLY A 91 -8.59 5.73 19.98
N VAL A 92 -8.25 6.21 18.77
CA VAL A 92 -8.83 5.74 17.52
C VAL A 92 -7.84 4.80 16.84
N GLU A 93 -8.29 3.57 16.53
CA GLU A 93 -7.54 2.66 15.67
C GLU A 93 -7.56 3.21 14.24
N MET A 94 -6.40 3.67 13.77
CA MET A 94 -6.25 4.24 12.45
C MET A 94 -5.92 3.19 11.40
N LEU A 95 -4.94 2.34 11.71
CA LEU A 95 -4.42 1.36 10.77
C LEU A 95 -4.31 -0.02 11.40
N GLU A 96 -4.66 -1.03 10.63
CA GLU A 96 -4.32 -2.43 10.80
C GLU A 96 -3.37 -2.80 9.66
N ILE A 97 -2.20 -3.32 9.99
CA ILE A 97 -1.14 -3.68 9.04
C ILE A 97 -0.91 -5.17 9.16
N ASP A 98 -0.89 -5.89 8.07
CA ASP A 98 -0.59 -7.32 8.03
C ASP A 98 0.67 -7.61 7.22
N ASP A 99 1.24 -8.81 7.41
CA ASP A 99 2.41 -9.29 6.70
C ASP A 99 2.08 -9.96 5.35
N GLY A 100 0.79 -10.07 5.05
CA GLY A 100 0.30 -10.78 3.88
C GLY A 100 0.56 -12.30 3.93
N THR A 101 -0.09 -13.02 3.03
CA THR A 101 0.10 -14.48 2.88
C THR A 101 1.38 -14.86 2.13
N GLY A 102 2.15 -13.85 1.70
CA GLY A 102 3.35 -14.03 0.85
C GLY A 102 4.66 -14.24 1.59
N ASN A 103 4.70 -13.98 2.90
CA ASN A 103 5.90 -14.20 3.67
C ASN A 103 6.01 -15.68 4.06
N ALA A 104 7.10 -16.35 3.65
CA ALA A 104 7.37 -17.71 4.10
C ALA A 104 7.62 -17.75 5.61
N PRO A 105 7.20 -18.79 6.34
CA PRO A 105 7.53 -18.94 7.75
C PRO A 105 9.03 -18.81 8.01
N GLY A 106 9.42 -17.94 8.92
CA GLY A 106 10.85 -17.68 9.23
C GLY A 106 11.53 -16.72 8.27
N THR A 107 10.79 -15.97 7.43
CA THR A 107 11.35 -14.88 6.62
C THR A 107 12.03 -13.86 7.52
N THR A 108 13.31 -13.60 7.26
CA THR A 108 14.02 -12.47 7.88
C THR A 108 13.59 -11.19 7.18
N ASP A 109 13.24 -10.15 7.94
CA ASP A 109 12.75 -8.86 7.44
C ASP A 109 11.43 -8.99 6.63
N PRO A 110 10.31 -9.44 7.26
CA PRO A 110 9.03 -9.55 6.58
C PRO A 110 8.55 -8.18 6.10
N MET A 111 8.02 -8.16 4.88
CA MET A 111 7.47 -6.94 4.28
C MET A 111 5.98 -6.81 4.62
N ILE A 112 5.47 -5.60 4.55
CA ILE A 112 4.03 -5.34 4.71
C ILE A 112 3.27 -5.97 3.54
N GLY A 113 2.24 -6.76 3.86
CA GLY A 113 1.33 -7.39 2.90
C GLY A 113 0.17 -6.47 2.53
N ALA A 114 -0.50 -5.90 3.52
CA ALA A 114 -1.52 -4.88 3.31
C ALA A 114 -1.60 -3.90 4.47
N VAL A 115 -2.21 -2.75 4.21
CA VAL A 115 -2.56 -1.75 5.22
C VAL A 115 -4.03 -1.42 5.09
N ARG A 116 -4.79 -1.72 6.11
CA ARG A 116 -6.21 -1.42 6.23
C ARG A 116 -6.40 -0.18 7.10
N ALA A 117 -6.89 0.89 6.54
CA ALA A 117 -7.28 2.08 7.29
C ALA A 117 -8.70 1.94 7.81
N LEU A 118 -8.88 2.10 9.11
CA LEU A 118 -10.13 1.85 9.84
C LEU A 118 -10.73 3.12 10.44
N GLY A 119 -9.94 4.17 10.60
CA GLY A 119 -10.39 5.40 11.25
C GLY A 119 -9.40 6.55 11.15
N GLY A 120 -9.66 7.60 11.96
CA GLY A 120 -8.80 8.78 12.01
C GLY A 120 -8.84 9.65 10.76
N PRO A 121 -7.80 10.45 10.51
CA PRO A 121 -7.77 11.43 9.43
C PRO A 121 -7.35 10.85 8.08
N VAL A 122 -7.60 9.55 7.86
CA VAL A 122 -7.24 8.85 6.62
C VAL A 122 -8.06 9.40 5.45
N GLN A 123 -7.39 9.61 4.31
CA GLN A 123 -7.98 10.07 3.07
C GLN A 123 -7.53 9.22 1.89
N GLY A 124 -8.48 8.70 1.14
CA GLY A 124 -8.25 8.06 -0.17
C GLY A 124 -7.81 9.05 -1.24
N PRO A 125 -7.44 8.56 -2.44
CA PRO A 125 -6.91 9.38 -3.53
C PRO A 125 -7.79 10.54 -3.98
N GLN A 126 -9.12 10.41 -3.87
CA GLN A 126 -10.08 11.44 -4.25
C GLN A 126 -10.70 12.13 -3.03
N GLY A 127 -10.12 11.93 -1.83
CA GLY A 127 -10.59 12.52 -0.58
C GLY A 127 -11.62 11.68 0.16
N GLU A 128 -11.80 10.41 -0.23
CA GLU A 128 -12.67 9.47 0.49
C GLU A 128 -12.20 9.29 1.92
N ARG A 129 -13.16 9.08 2.83
CA ARG A 129 -12.92 8.92 4.26
C ARG A 129 -13.74 7.76 4.80
N ILE A 130 -13.30 7.22 5.93
CA ILE A 130 -14.08 6.24 6.68
C ILE A 130 -15.43 6.89 7.05
N GLY A 131 -16.50 6.15 6.85
CA GLY A 131 -17.87 6.62 7.05
C GLY A 131 -18.49 7.36 5.85
N LEU A 132 -17.76 7.61 4.76
CA LEU A 132 -18.33 8.19 3.54
C LEU A 132 -19.42 7.27 2.99
N LYS A 133 -20.60 7.84 2.69
CA LYS A 133 -21.73 7.07 2.15
C LYS A 133 -21.46 6.63 0.70
N TRP A 134 -22.02 5.50 0.33
CA TRP A 134 -21.98 5.00 -1.05
C TRP A 134 -22.46 6.06 -2.07
N SER A 135 -23.57 6.75 -1.76
CA SER A 135 -24.13 7.81 -2.62
C SER A 135 -23.14 8.92 -2.95
N ASP A 136 -22.20 9.18 -2.06
CA ASP A 136 -21.26 10.30 -2.15
C ASP A 136 -19.89 9.86 -2.67
N ALA A 137 -19.64 8.54 -2.67
CA ALA A 137 -18.39 7.95 -3.08
C ALA A 137 -18.26 7.73 -4.61
N HIS A 138 -19.39 7.76 -5.34
CA HIS A 138 -19.45 7.68 -6.81
C HIS A 138 -18.76 6.45 -7.40
N PHE A 139 -18.95 5.26 -6.80
CA PHE A 139 -18.51 3.99 -7.38
C PHE A 139 -19.56 3.42 -8.34
N ASP A 140 -19.09 2.66 -9.34
CA ASP A 140 -19.93 1.80 -10.18
C ASP A 140 -19.91 0.37 -9.61
N LEU A 141 -21.06 -0.30 -9.60
CA LEU A 141 -21.15 -1.70 -9.15
C LEU A 141 -20.27 -2.66 -9.96
N THR A 142 -19.96 -2.34 -11.21
CA THR A 142 -19.08 -3.13 -12.06
C THR A 142 -17.61 -3.12 -11.60
N GLU A 143 -17.28 -2.21 -10.68
CA GLU A 143 -15.95 -2.08 -10.06
C GLU A 143 -15.86 -2.79 -8.71
N CYS A 144 -16.88 -3.61 -8.37
CA CYS A 144 -17.06 -4.13 -7.02
C CYS A 144 -17.24 -5.64 -7.00
N ASP A 145 -16.71 -6.24 -5.94
CA ASP A 145 -16.84 -7.66 -5.59
C ASP A 145 -17.40 -7.81 -4.17
N LEU A 146 -17.93 -9.00 -3.85
CA LEU A 146 -18.35 -9.33 -2.49
C LEU A 146 -17.16 -9.66 -1.60
N GLY A 147 -17.25 -9.22 -0.35
CA GLY A 147 -16.34 -9.66 0.69
C GLY A 147 -16.63 -11.09 1.15
N ALA A 148 -15.56 -11.77 1.54
CA ALA A 148 -15.63 -13.13 2.08
C ALA A 148 -15.10 -13.19 3.51
N GLN A 149 -15.38 -14.27 4.22
CA GLN A 149 -14.85 -14.56 5.56
C GLN A 149 -15.10 -13.41 6.56
N ARG A 150 -14.03 -12.80 7.12
CA ARG A 150 -14.14 -11.69 8.07
C ARG A 150 -14.79 -10.44 7.48
N ASP A 151 -14.74 -10.32 6.17
CA ASP A 151 -15.32 -9.21 5.41
C ASP A 151 -16.68 -9.55 4.80
N ARG A 152 -17.33 -10.64 5.27
CA ARG A 152 -18.73 -10.91 4.95
C ARG A 152 -19.59 -9.69 5.26
N ASN A 153 -20.63 -9.45 4.47
CA ASN A 153 -21.48 -8.25 4.53
C ASN A 153 -20.77 -6.95 4.15
N THR A 154 -19.68 -7.05 3.38
CA THR A 154 -19.03 -5.88 2.77
C THR A 154 -18.95 -6.05 1.26
N VAL A 155 -18.85 -4.93 0.57
CA VAL A 155 -18.57 -4.86 -0.85
C VAL A 155 -17.21 -4.20 -1.04
N PHE A 156 -16.36 -4.81 -1.83
CA PHE A 156 -15.01 -4.32 -2.17
C PHE A 156 -15.05 -3.65 -3.53
N CYS A 157 -14.65 -2.40 -3.60
CA CYS A 157 -14.61 -1.67 -4.86
C CYS A 157 -13.22 -1.10 -5.11
N ALA A 158 -12.74 -1.17 -6.35
CA ALA A 158 -11.47 -0.57 -6.77
C ALA A 158 -11.73 0.32 -7.98
N ARG A 159 -11.14 1.52 -8.00
CA ARG A 159 -11.25 2.41 -9.16
C ARG A 159 -10.26 2.02 -10.25
N PRO A 160 -10.63 2.21 -11.52
CA PRO A 160 -9.68 2.07 -12.62
C PRO A 160 -8.43 2.94 -12.40
N GLY A 161 -7.25 2.33 -12.49
CA GLY A 161 -5.97 3.02 -12.27
C GLY A 161 -5.53 3.15 -10.80
N GLU A 162 -6.36 2.79 -9.83
CA GLU A 162 -6.04 2.79 -8.40
C GLU A 162 -5.82 1.35 -7.86
N GLY A 163 -5.36 0.42 -8.70
CA GLY A 163 -5.32 -1.01 -8.38
C GLY A 163 -4.61 -1.45 -7.09
N ALA A 164 -3.86 -0.53 -6.45
CA ALA A 164 -3.30 -0.75 -5.13
C ALA A 164 -4.24 -0.35 -3.98
N VAL A 165 -5.37 0.30 -4.28
CA VAL A 165 -6.31 0.84 -3.27
C VAL A 165 -7.68 0.22 -3.50
N THR A 166 -8.22 -0.41 -2.45
CA THR A 166 -9.56 -1.01 -2.45
C THR A 166 -10.40 -0.39 -1.32
N TYR A 167 -11.64 -0.10 -1.61
CA TYR A 167 -12.59 0.46 -0.65
C TYR A 167 -13.54 -0.63 -0.18
N GLN A 168 -13.65 -0.81 1.13
CA GLN A 168 -14.59 -1.73 1.73
C GLN A 168 -15.81 -0.98 2.22
N PHE A 169 -16.96 -1.28 1.63
CA PHE A 169 -18.24 -0.73 2.06
C PHE A 169 -18.97 -1.72 2.96
N ALA A 170 -19.24 -1.33 4.21
CA ALA A 170 -20.18 -2.08 5.03
C ALA A 170 -21.58 -1.95 4.46
N VAL A 171 -22.33 -3.05 4.46
CA VAL A 171 -23.74 -3.09 4.04
C VAL A 171 -24.57 -3.69 5.18
N PRO A 172 -24.95 -2.90 6.17
CA PRO A 172 -25.68 -3.39 7.33
C PRO A 172 -26.98 -4.14 6.95
N GLY A 173 -27.15 -5.34 7.53
CA GLY A 173 -28.34 -6.17 7.29
C GLY A 173 -28.34 -6.94 5.97
N TRP A 174 -27.24 -6.92 5.20
CA TRP A 174 -27.08 -7.77 4.02
C TRP A 174 -26.27 -9.01 4.38
N ASP A 175 -26.82 -10.20 4.10
CA ASP A 175 -26.24 -11.51 4.40
C ASP A 175 -26.27 -12.49 3.20
N SER A 176 -26.61 -11.98 2.01
CA SER A 176 -26.63 -12.75 0.77
C SER A 176 -25.22 -12.93 0.19
N GLU A 177 -25.05 -14.00 -0.60
CA GLU A 177 -23.86 -14.28 -1.40
C GLU A 177 -23.86 -13.54 -2.74
N GLU A 178 -24.81 -12.65 -2.96
CA GLU A 178 -24.91 -11.81 -4.16
C GLU A 178 -24.52 -10.36 -3.85
N ILE A 179 -24.06 -9.62 -4.87
CA ILE A 179 -23.79 -8.19 -4.74
C ILE A 179 -25.11 -7.46 -4.44
N PRO A 180 -25.16 -6.63 -3.39
CA PRO A 180 -26.36 -5.85 -3.05
C PRO A 180 -26.79 -4.95 -4.21
N PRO A 181 -28.10 -4.79 -4.45
CA PRO A 181 -28.57 -3.86 -5.48
C PRO A 181 -28.20 -2.42 -5.13
N ASP A 182 -27.88 -1.60 -6.14
CA ASP A 182 -27.44 -0.20 -5.98
C ASP A 182 -28.42 0.63 -5.09
N ALA A 183 -29.72 0.38 -5.20
CA ALA A 183 -30.71 1.04 -4.37
C ALA A 183 -30.52 0.78 -2.86
N LEU A 184 -30.08 -0.42 -2.48
CA LEU A 184 -29.75 -0.74 -1.09
C LEU A 184 -28.44 -0.08 -0.66
N LEU A 185 -27.40 -0.18 -1.51
CA LEU A 185 -26.11 0.45 -1.24
C LEU A 185 -26.27 1.95 -0.98
N ARG A 186 -27.00 2.65 -1.84
CA ARG A 186 -27.32 4.10 -1.66
C ARG A 186 -28.01 4.42 -0.35
N LYS A 187 -28.79 3.47 0.19
CA LYS A 187 -29.55 3.67 1.41
C LYS A 187 -28.72 3.46 2.68
N VAL A 188 -27.86 2.43 2.70
CA VAL A 188 -27.26 1.97 3.95
C VAL A 188 -25.74 1.84 3.92
N ALA A 189 -25.11 1.74 2.74
CA ALA A 189 -23.70 1.43 2.67
C ALA A 189 -22.80 2.65 2.95
N TYR A 190 -21.67 2.40 3.60
CA TYR A 190 -20.64 3.38 3.91
C TYR A 190 -19.25 2.76 3.91
N VAL A 191 -18.23 3.55 3.66
CA VAL A 191 -16.83 3.13 3.69
C VAL A 191 -16.48 2.68 5.11
N LYS A 192 -16.23 1.38 5.28
CA LYS A 192 -15.80 0.75 6.53
C LYS A 192 -14.28 0.78 6.67
N ALA A 193 -13.59 0.53 5.55
CA ALA A 193 -12.14 0.56 5.50
C ALA A 193 -11.66 0.97 4.10
N ILE A 194 -10.44 1.51 4.04
CA ILE A 194 -9.69 1.72 2.80
C ILE A 194 -8.44 0.87 2.90
N VAL A 195 -8.23 -0.03 1.97
CA VAL A 195 -7.13 -1.00 1.99
C VAL A 195 -6.12 -0.66 0.92
N TRP A 196 -4.88 -0.58 1.31
CA TRP A 196 -3.75 -0.50 0.38
C TRP A 196 -3.01 -1.82 0.37
N THR A 197 -2.79 -2.36 -0.82
CA THR A 197 -1.95 -3.55 -1.06
C THR A 197 -0.75 -3.12 -1.91
N PRO A 198 0.49 -3.39 -1.48
CA PRO A 198 1.66 -3.03 -2.26
C PRO A 198 1.58 -3.60 -3.67
N PRO A 199 1.80 -2.79 -4.72
CA PRO A 199 1.83 -3.32 -6.08
C PRO A 199 2.98 -4.32 -6.26
N ALA A 200 2.75 -5.34 -7.08
CA ALA A 200 3.69 -6.43 -7.38
C ALA A 200 5.02 -5.91 -7.97
#